data_ffcd2f60b689d7ffbf4a9484580c5c06
#
_entry.id   ffcd2f60b689d7ffbf4a9484580c5c06
#
_cell.length_a   1.000
_cell.length_b   1.000
_cell.length_c   1.000
_cell.angle_alpha   90.00
_cell.angle_beta   90.00
_cell.angle_gamma   90.00
#
_symmetry.space_group_name_H-M   'P 1'
#
loop_
_entity.id
_entity.type
_entity.pdbx_description
1 polymer ?
#
loop_
_entity_poly.entity_id
_entity_poly.type
_entity_poly.pdbx_seq_one_letter_code
_entity_poly.pdbx_strand_id
1 'polypeptide(L)'
;MANKQLTLGSCFDGIGGWILAAQHAGIEPIWSSEIDRFPSAVTAKHFPNVKQLGDIKKLNGAKIEPVDVLTMGSPCQGLSSAGRRKGLNDERSGLFINAVELIRQMRAATNGLYPRFVVWENVPGALTSNNGLDFRAVLEYITESEIPIPRDGRWTDAGLVQRRACDVAWRILD
;
A
#
# COMPACT_ATOMS: atom_id res chain seq x y z
N MET A 1 -14.26 -4.73 -28.13
CA MET A 1 -12.97 -4.72 -27.41
C MET A 1 -13.14 -5.63 -26.21
N ALA A 2 -12.36 -6.72 -26.09
CA ALA A 2 -12.42 -7.58 -24.92
C ALA A 2 -12.07 -6.74 -23.68
N ASN A 3 -12.94 -6.76 -22.67
CA ASN A 3 -12.70 -6.08 -21.41
C ASN A 3 -11.49 -6.77 -20.76
N LYS A 4 -10.31 -6.13 -20.78
CA LYS A 4 -9.12 -6.70 -20.15
C LYS A 4 -9.40 -6.81 -18.65
N GLN A 5 -9.31 -8.01 -18.10
CA GLN A 5 -9.48 -8.26 -16.68
C GLN A 5 -8.42 -7.47 -15.90
N LEU A 6 -8.84 -6.78 -14.83
CA LEU A 6 -7.90 -6.07 -13.94
C LEU A 6 -7.06 -7.09 -13.18
N THR A 7 -5.82 -6.71 -12.89
CA THR A 7 -4.85 -7.54 -12.17
C THR A 7 -4.53 -6.96 -10.79
N LEU A 8 -4.18 -7.83 -9.84
CA LEU A 8 -3.83 -7.43 -8.47
C LEU A 8 -2.48 -7.99 -8.03
N GLY A 9 -1.69 -7.13 -7.38
CA GLY A 9 -0.55 -7.51 -6.56
C GLY A 9 -0.81 -7.10 -5.10
N SER A 10 -0.42 -7.95 -4.15
CA SER A 10 -0.66 -7.71 -2.73
C SER A 10 0.64 -7.69 -1.94
N CYS A 11 0.82 -6.66 -1.09
CA CYS A 11 1.93 -6.55 -0.15
C CYS A 11 1.43 -6.72 1.27
N PHE A 12 2.20 -7.43 2.11
CA PHE A 12 1.82 -7.78 3.49
C PHE A 12 0.51 -8.56 3.52
N ASP A 13 0.42 -9.54 2.64
CA ASP A 13 -0.84 -10.20 2.28
C ASP A 13 -1.37 -11.15 3.38
N GLY A 14 -0.52 -11.52 4.34
CA GLY A 14 -0.90 -12.46 5.38
C GLY A 14 -1.32 -13.80 4.77
N ILE A 15 -2.48 -14.28 5.17
CA ILE A 15 -3.04 -15.57 4.69
C ILE A 15 -3.81 -15.48 3.36
N GLY A 16 -3.71 -14.35 2.63
CA GLY A 16 -4.33 -14.20 1.31
C GLY A 16 -5.69 -13.52 1.30
N GLY A 17 -5.97 -12.66 2.28
CA GLY A 17 -7.25 -11.95 2.36
C GLY A 17 -7.52 -11.06 1.16
N TRP A 18 -6.53 -10.33 0.70
CA TRP A 18 -6.63 -9.49 -0.49
C TRP A 18 -6.77 -10.28 -1.78
N ILE A 19 -6.09 -11.43 -1.88
CA ILE A 19 -6.21 -12.34 -3.01
C ILE A 19 -7.64 -12.87 -3.12
N LEU A 20 -8.21 -13.32 -2.00
CA LEU A 20 -9.59 -13.80 -1.95
C LEU A 20 -10.60 -12.70 -2.33
N ALA A 21 -10.43 -11.50 -1.79
CA ALA A 21 -11.27 -10.35 -2.11
C ALA A 21 -11.19 -9.98 -3.60
N ALA A 22 -9.98 -10.02 -4.20
CA ALA A 22 -9.78 -9.76 -5.61
C ALA A 22 -10.55 -10.76 -6.49
N GLN A 23 -10.46 -12.05 -6.19
CA GLN A 23 -11.21 -13.10 -6.92
C GLN A 23 -12.72 -12.86 -6.85
N HIS A 24 -13.27 -12.51 -5.68
CA HIS A 24 -14.68 -12.18 -5.54
C HIS A 24 -15.09 -10.91 -6.32
N ALA A 25 -14.17 -9.98 -6.50
CA ALA A 25 -14.38 -8.77 -7.29
C ALA A 25 -14.13 -8.95 -8.80
N GLY A 26 -13.78 -10.16 -9.26
CA GLY A 26 -13.43 -10.43 -10.66
C GLY A 26 -12.09 -9.84 -11.09
N ILE A 27 -11.18 -9.57 -10.13
CA ILE A 27 -9.82 -9.09 -10.34
C ILE A 27 -8.89 -10.30 -10.26
N GLU A 28 -7.94 -10.42 -11.19
CA GLU A 28 -7.00 -11.55 -11.24
C GLU A 28 -5.79 -11.28 -10.34
N PRO A 29 -5.58 -12.05 -9.24
CA PRO A 29 -4.39 -11.91 -8.41
C PRO A 29 -3.18 -12.55 -9.10
N ILE A 30 -2.12 -11.77 -9.31
CA ILE A 30 -0.91 -12.18 -10.04
C ILE A 30 0.20 -12.59 -9.08
N TRP A 31 0.44 -11.77 -8.06
CA TRP A 31 1.50 -12.02 -7.09
C TRP A 31 1.17 -11.48 -5.69
N SER A 32 1.84 -12.04 -4.69
CA SER A 32 1.81 -11.54 -3.31
C SER A 32 3.20 -11.48 -2.69
N SER A 33 3.39 -10.59 -1.73
CA SER A 33 4.59 -10.42 -0.94
C SER A 33 4.25 -10.57 0.54
N GLU A 34 4.77 -11.64 1.15
CA GLU A 34 4.65 -11.96 2.57
C GLU A 34 5.97 -12.61 3.02
N ILE A 35 6.48 -12.21 4.19
CA ILE A 35 7.77 -12.71 4.72
C ILE A 35 7.57 -13.90 5.66
N ASP A 36 6.44 -13.96 6.34
CA ASP A 36 6.16 -15.03 7.30
C ASP A 36 5.85 -16.34 6.57
N ARG A 37 6.55 -17.40 6.97
CA ARG A 37 6.44 -18.72 6.35
C ARG A 37 5.06 -19.34 6.48
N PHE A 38 4.40 -19.16 7.64
CA PHE A 38 3.09 -19.78 7.85
C PHE A 38 2.01 -19.16 6.97
N PRO A 39 1.78 -17.83 6.98
CA PRO A 39 0.86 -17.20 6.03
C PRO A 39 1.19 -17.50 4.58
N SER A 40 2.47 -17.43 4.18
CA SER A 40 2.89 -17.75 2.81
C SER A 40 2.53 -19.18 2.40
N ALA A 41 2.65 -20.16 3.31
CA ALA A 41 2.27 -21.54 3.04
C ALA A 41 0.74 -21.69 2.88
N VAL A 42 -0.06 -20.96 3.66
CA VAL A 42 -1.52 -20.91 3.52
C VAL A 42 -1.89 -20.34 2.16
N THR A 43 -1.32 -19.19 1.78
CA THR A 43 -1.55 -18.56 0.49
C THR A 43 -1.16 -19.47 -0.67
N ALA A 44 0.02 -20.08 -0.63
CA ALA A 44 0.48 -20.99 -1.67
C ALA A 44 -0.44 -22.22 -1.84
N LYS A 45 -1.00 -22.72 -0.73
CA LYS A 45 -1.94 -23.86 -0.75
C LYS A 45 -3.29 -23.50 -1.40
N HIS A 46 -3.85 -22.34 -1.03
CA HIS A 46 -5.18 -21.94 -1.46
C HIS A 46 -5.20 -21.20 -2.80
N PHE A 47 -4.10 -20.55 -3.16
CA PHE A 47 -3.94 -19.76 -4.37
C PHE A 47 -2.67 -20.16 -5.13
N PRO A 48 -2.58 -21.41 -5.63
CA PRO A 48 -1.34 -21.94 -6.22
C PRO A 48 -0.88 -21.21 -7.49
N ASN A 49 -1.77 -20.48 -8.14
CA ASN A 49 -1.45 -19.70 -9.35
C ASN A 49 -0.88 -18.30 -9.01
N VAL A 50 -0.94 -17.85 -7.75
CA VAL A 50 -0.43 -16.56 -7.31
C VAL A 50 1.05 -16.68 -6.97
N LYS A 51 1.89 -15.90 -7.65
CA LYS A 51 3.33 -15.94 -7.46
C LYS A 51 3.73 -15.36 -6.09
N GLN A 52 4.44 -16.16 -5.27
CA GLN A 52 4.96 -15.71 -3.98
C GLN A 52 6.28 -14.97 -4.18
N LEU A 53 6.36 -13.69 -3.84
CA LEU A 53 7.55 -12.85 -4.02
C LEU A 53 8.40 -12.72 -2.75
N GLY A 54 7.88 -13.11 -1.58
CA GLY A 54 8.60 -13.08 -0.30
C GLY A 54 8.79 -11.67 0.26
N ASP A 55 9.99 -11.36 0.73
CA ASP A 55 10.33 -10.13 1.46
C ASP A 55 10.27 -8.89 0.57
N ILE A 56 9.39 -7.94 0.90
CA ILE A 56 9.21 -6.68 0.17
C ILE A 56 10.51 -5.85 0.09
N LYS A 57 11.37 -5.94 1.10
CA LYS A 57 12.67 -5.23 1.13
C LYS A 57 13.62 -5.68 0.02
N LYS A 58 13.39 -6.84 -0.57
CA LYS A 58 14.18 -7.42 -1.66
C LYS A 58 13.56 -7.22 -3.04
N LEU A 59 12.35 -6.67 -3.10
CA LEU A 59 11.65 -6.46 -4.35
C LEU A 59 12.10 -5.19 -5.05
N ASN A 60 12.02 -5.24 -6.37
CA ASN A 60 12.22 -4.07 -7.22
C ASN A 60 10.99 -3.94 -8.14
N GLY A 61 10.22 -2.86 -7.96
CA GLY A 61 8.99 -2.63 -8.69
C GLY A 61 9.14 -2.55 -10.21
N ALA A 62 10.33 -2.21 -10.70
CA ALA A 62 10.63 -2.21 -12.13
C ALA A 62 10.87 -3.61 -12.72
N LYS A 63 11.04 -4.64 -11.87
CA LYS A 63 11.37 -6.02 -12.28
C LYS A 63 10.27 -7.03 -11.99
N ILE A 64 9.24 -6.66 -11.26
CA ILE A 64 8.07 -7.50 -11.02
C ILE A 64 6.97 -7.20 -12.03
N GLU A 65 6.04 -8.13 -12.19
CA GLU A 65 4.94 -7.97 -13.13
C GLU A 65 4.04 -6.79 -12.71
N PRO A 66 3.79 -5.82 -13.62
CA PRO A 66 2.94 -4.67 -13.32
C PRO A 66 1.48 -5.11 -13.13
N VAL A 67 0.79 -4.48 -12.19
CA VAL A 67 -0.62 -4.78 -11.86
C VAL A 67 -1.48 -3.53 -11.88
N ASP A 68 -2.78 -3.68 -12.17
CA ASP A 68 -3.72 -2.56 -12.16
C ASP A 68 -4.00 -2.07 -10.74
N VAL A 69 -4.14 -2.99 -9.79
CA VAL A 69 -4.42 -2.71 -8.37
C VAL A 69 -3.29 -3.25 -7.51
N LEU A 70 -2.77 -2.44 -6.62
CA LEU A 70 -1.81 -2.86 -5.61
C LEU A 70 -2.43 -2.64 -4.22
N THR A 71 -2.47 -3.69 -3.41
CA THR A 71 -2.96 -3.62 -2.03
C THR A 71 -1.83 -3.75 -1.03
N MET A 72 -1.95 -3.07 0.12
CA MET A 72 -0.98 -3.17 1.20
C MET A 72 -1.62 -2.93 2.56
N GLY A 73 -1.30 -3.77 3.54
CA GLY A 73 -1.69 -3.65 4.95
C GLY A 73 -0.45 -3.44 5.83
N SER A 74 0.33 -2.38 5.56
CA SER A 74 1.56 -2.12 6.30
C SER A 74 1.30 -1.51 7.67
N PRO A 75 2.10 -1.84 8.71
CA PRO A 75 2.00 -1.16 10.01
C PRO A 75 2.28 0.34 9.88
N CYS A 76 1.43 1.17 10.54
CA CYS A 76 1.45 2.63 10.47
C CYS A 76 2.36 3.30 11.53
N GLN A 77 2.92 2.54 12.47
CA GLN A 77 3.64 3.10 13.62
C GLN A 77 4.99 3.71 13.21
N GLY A 78 5.25 4.96 13.68
CA GLY A 78 6.55 5.60 13.51
C GLY A 78 6.74 6.49 12.26
N LEU A 79 5.70 6.72 11.45
CA LEU A 79 5.82 7.48 10.20
C LEU A 79 6.17 8.96 10.39
N SER A 80 5.73 9.60 11.49
CA SER A 80 6.06 11.00 11.78
C SER A 80 7.55 11.23 12.07
N SER A 81 8.25 10.21 12.59
CA SER A 81 9.70 10.27 12.75
C SER A 81 10.44 10.20 11.41
N ALA A 82 9.86 9.59 10.39
CA ALA A 82 10.41 9.52 9.03
C ALA A 82 10.29 10.86 8.26
N GLY A 83 9.25 11.66 8.53
CA GLY A 83 9.01 12.96 7.88
C GLY A 83 10.01 14.06 8.21
N ARG A 84 10.79 13.95 9.27
CA ARG A 84 11.89 14.84 9.64
C ARG A 84 13.26 14.19 9.47
N ARG A 85 13.70 13.88 8.25
CA ARG A 85 15.09 13.54 7.85
C ARG A 85 16.04 12.82 8.86
N LYS A 86 15.54 12.30 10.00
CA LYS A 86 16.34 11.67 11.06
C LYS A 86 15.85 10.31 11.57
N GLY A 87 14.85 9.68 10.94
CA GLY A 87 14.21 8.49 11.48
C GLY A 87 14.03 7.29 10.52
N LEU A 88 14.96 7.06 9.58
CA LEU A 88 14.98 5.84 8.74
C LEU A 88 15.31 4.55 9.53
N ASN A 89 15.49 4.64 10.85
CA ASN A 89 15.91 3.52 11.70
C ASN A 89 14.79 2.79 12.45
N ASP A 90 13.51 3.18 12.28
CA ASP A 90 12.41 2.36 12.80
C ASP A 90 12.01 1.34 11.71
N GLU A 91 12.25 0.06 11.98
CA GLU A 91 11.97 -1.03 11.03
C GLU A 91 10.51 -1.07 10.55
N ARG A 92 9.58 -0.55 11.34
CA ARG A 92 8.13 -0.55 11.05
C ARG A 92 7.70 0.55 10.08
N SER A 93 8.26 1.76 10.20
CA SER A 93 8.05 2.82 9.21
C SER A 93 8.73 2.50 7.88
N GLY A 94 9.83 1.76 7.92
CA GLY A 94 10.55 1.28 6.74
C GLY A 94 9.70 0.39 5.81
N LEU A 95 8.76 -0.39 6.34
CA LEU A 95 7.91 -1.28 5.53
C LEU A 95 6.92 -0.51 4.64
N PHE A 96 6.27 0.53 5.17
CA PHE A 96 5.42 1.42 4.38
C PHE A 96 6.22 2.13 3.29
N ILE A 97 7.40 2.66 3.64
CA ILE A 97 8.30 3.32 2.70
C ILE A 97 8.72 2.36 1.57
N ASN A 98 9.07 1.11 1.90
CA ASN A 98 9.41 0.09 0.90
C ASN A 98 8.24 -0.19 -0.06
N ALA A 99 7.01 -0.23 0.45
CA ALA A 99 5.83 -0.43 -0.41
C ALA A 99 5.59 0.75 -1.35
N VAL A 100 5.69 2.00 -0.86
CA VAL A 100 5.54 3.17 -1.71
C VAL A 100 6.69 3.28 -2.73
N GLU A 101 7.92 2.92 -2.34
CA GLU A 101 9.04 2.89 -3.27
C GLU A 101 8.87 1.82 -4.37
N LEU A 102 8.32 0.64 -4.02
CA LEU A 102 7.94 -0.38 -4.99
C LEU A 102 6.94 0.17 -6.02
N ILE A 103 5.94 0.93 -5.56
CA ILE A 103 4.95 1.58 -6.41
C ILE A 103 5.62 2.60 -7.33
N ARG A 104 6.50 3.46 -6.81
CA ARG A 104 7.23 4.46 -7.61
C ARG A 104 8.09 3.82 -8.68
N GLN A 105 8.81 2.75 -8.35
CA GLN A 105 9.63 2.00 -9.30
C GLN A 105 8.77 1.36 -10.40
N MET A 106 7.62 0.78 -10.06
CA MET A 106 6.69 0.21 -11.05
C MET A 106 6.14 1.29 -11.97
N ARG A 107 5.71 2.43 -11.41
CA ARG A 107 5.21 3.57 -12.20
C ARG A 107 6.29 4.13 -13.13
N ALA A 108 7.51 4.30 -12.65
CA ALA A 108 8.63 4.77 -13.46
C ALA A 108 8.92 3.81 -14.65
N ALA A 109 8.95 2.50 -14.39
CA ALA A 109 9.19 1.48 -15.40
C ALA A 109 8.05 1.34 -16.43
N THR A 110 6.85 1.79 -16.10
CA THR A 110 5.65 1.70 -16.94
C THR A 110 5.16 3.05 -17.49
N ASN A 111 5.98 4.09 -17.44
CA ASN A 111 5.61 5.45 -17.83
C ASN A 111 4.33 5.95 -17.14
N GLY A 112 4.17 5.62 -15.87
CA GLY A 112 3.03 6.01 -15.04
C GLY A 112 1.75 5.19 -15.23
N LEU A 113 1.78 4.11 -16.02
CA LEU A 113 0.58 3.32 -16.33
C LEU A 113 0.15 2.41 -15.17
N TYR A 114 1.08 1.85 -14.41
CA TYR A 114 0.82 0.88 -13.34
C TYR A 114 1.59 1.21 -12.05
N PRO A 115 0.99 0.90 -10.89
CA PRO A 115 -0.40 0.54 -10.70
C PRO A 115 -1.33 1.75 -10.97
N ARG A 116 -2.59 1.46 -11.36
CA ARG A 116 -3.63 2.47 -11.56
C ARG A 116 -4.29 2.85 -10.24
N PHE A 117 -4.45 1.86 -9.36
CA PHE A 117 -5.04 2.01 -8.05
C PHE A 117 -4.14 1.41 -6.98
N VAL A 118 -4.07 2.08 -5.83
CA VAL A 118 -3.40 1.57 -4.64
C VAL A 118 -4.41 1.60 -3.50
N VAL A 119 -4.51 0.50 -2.77
CA VAL A 119 -5.35 0.41 -1.56
C VAL A 119 -4.43 0.17 -0.38
N TRP A 120 -4.43 1.09 0.57
CA TRP A 120 -3.73 0.93 1.84
C TRP A 120 -4.75 0.72 2.95
N GLU A 121 -4.72 -0.45 3.57
CA GLU A 121 -5.55 -0.78 4.71
C GLU A 121 -4.79 -0.50 6.00
N ASN A 122 -5.49 0.04 7.01
CA ASN A 122 -4.94 0.21 8.34
C ASN A 122 -6.04 0.32 9.40
N VAL A 123 -5.64 0.26 10.68
CA VAL A 123 -6.56 0.45 11.79
C VAL A 123 -7.02 1.91 11.90
N PRO A 124 -8.25 2.21 12.41
CA PRO A 124 -8.73 3.59 12.55
C PRO A 124 -7.80 4.51 13.36
N GLY A 125 -7.04 3.95 14.29
CA GLY A 125 -6.03 4.67 15.07
C GLY A 125 -4.94 5.36 14.22
N ALA A 126 -4.77 4.96 12.96
CA ALA A 126 -3.85 5.63 12.04
C ALA A 126 -4.20 7.12 11.83
N LEU A 127 -5.50 7.48 11.86
CA LEU A 127 -5.95 8.86 11.71
C LEU A 127 -5.65 9.74 12.92
N THR A 128 -5.49 9.16 14.11
CA THR A 128 -5.32 9.90 15.38
C THR A 128 -3.92 9.76 15.97
N SER A 129 -3.10 8.85 15.46
CA SER A 129 -1.74 8.61 15.92
C SER A 129 -0.92 9.90 15.88
N ASN A 130 -0.21 10.17 16.99
CA ASN A 130 0.63 11.36 17.15
C ASN A 130 -0.10 12.67 16.80
N ASN A 131 -1.34 12.84 17.32
CA ASN A 131 -2.21 13.99 17.03
C ASN A 131 -2.44 14.20 15.51
N GLY A 132 -2.61 13.12 14.75
CA GLY A 132 -2.85 13.14 13.30
C GLY A 132 -1.61 13.38 12.43
N LEU A 133 -0.43 13.55 13.04
CA LEU A 133 0.82 13.82 12.31
C LEU A 133 1.31 12.60 11.54
N ASP A 134 1.02 11.39 12.01
CA ASP A 134 1.42 10.17 11.31
C ASP A 134 0.62 10.01 10.00
N PHE A 135 -0.68 10.26 10.03
CA PHE A 135 -1.49 10.21 8.82
C PHE A 135 -1.15 11.34 7.84
N ARG A 136 -0.86 12.55 8.35
CA ARG A 136 -0.30 13.62 7.52
C ARG A 136 0.96 13.14 6.79
N ALA A 137 1.91 12.53 7.50
CA ALA A 137 3.14 12.05 6.91
C ALA A 137 2.89 11.00 5.81
N VAL A 138 1.92 10.10 6.01
CA VAL A 138 1.46 9.16 4.97
C VAL A 138 0.99 9.89 3.73
N LEU A 139 0.07 10.85 3.90
CA LEU A 139 -0.46 11.63 2.78
C LEU A 139 0.65 12.38 2.04
N GLU A 140 1.54 13.05 2.76
CA GLU A 140 2.68 13.79 2.18
C GLU A 140 3.64 12.85 1.43
N TYR A 141 3.88 11.67 1.98
CA TYR A 141 4.78 10.70 1.34
C TYR A 141 4.18 10.11 0.05
N ILE A 142 2.87 9.84 0.04
CA ILE A 142 2.18 9.31 -1.15
C ILE A 142 2.02 10.39 -2.23
N THR A 143 1.62 11.61 -1.83
CA THR A 143 1.28 12.69 -2.77
C THR A 143 2.49 13.53 -3.21
N GLU A 144 3.64 13.36 -2.56
CA GLU A 144 4.85 14.17 -2.76
C GLU A 144 4.59 15.69 -2.59
N SER A 145 3.64 16.03 -1.73
CA SER A 145 3.17 17.40 -1.54
C SER A 145 2.97 17.70 -0.05
N GLU A 146 3.16 18.93 0.34
CA GLU A 146 2.83 19.38 1.68
C GLU A 146 1.31 19.33 1.91
N ILE A 147 0.90 18.74 3.03
CA ILE A 147 -0.50 18.57 3.43
C ILE A 147 -0.74 19.34 4.73
N PRO A 148 -1.65 20.31 4.74
CA PRO A 148 -2.00 21.01 5.97
C PRO A 148 -2.69 20.05 6.94
N ILE A 149 -2.30 20.11 8.22
CA ILE A 149 -3.02 19.40 9.27
C ILE A 149 -4.36 20.11 9.53
N PRO A 150 -5.45 19.37 9.80
CA PRO A 150 -6.70 19.98 10.26
C PRO A 150 -6.49 20.85 11.50
N ARG A 151 -7.22 21.96 11.65
CA ARG A 151 -7.03 22.97 12.71
C ARG A 151 -7.12 22.37 14.11
N ASP A 152 -7.97 21.37 14.29
CA ASP A 152 -8.16 20.64 15.55
C ASP A 152 -7.27 19.39 15.70
N GLY A 153 -6.37 19.14 14.73
CA GLY A 153 -5.50 17.97 14.70
C GLY A 153 -6.23 16.66 14.39
N ARG A 154 -7.51 16.72 14.01
CA ARG A 154 -8.33 15.53 13.78
C ARG A 154 -8.71 15.37 12.32
N TRP A 155 -8.36 14.23 11.76
CA TRP A 155 -8.83 13.83 10.44
C TRP A 155 -10.26 13.30 10.54
N THR A 156 -11.09 13.65 9.56
CA THR A 156 -12.45 13.12 9.44
C THR A 156 -12.42 11.63 9.05
N ASP A 157 -13.50 10.91 9.35
CA ASP A 157 -13.64 9.47 9.04
C ASP A 157 -13.64 9.19 7.52
N ALA A 158 -13.86 10.19 6.71
CA ALA A 158 -13.73 10.14 5.26
C ALA A 158 -13.19 11.46 4.72
N GLY A 159 -12.39 11.40 3.67
CA GLY A 159 -11.85 12.61 3.03
C GLY A 159 -11.20 12.34 1.69
N LEU A 160 -10.78 13.43 1.05
CA LEU A 160 -10.13 13.42 -0.26
C LEU A 160 -9.03 14.49 -0.29
N VAL A 161 -7.87 14.13 -0.78
CA VAL A 161 -6.78 15.03 -1.12
C VAL A 161 -6.44 14.84 -2.58
N GLN A 162 -6.52 15.91 -3.36
CA GLN A 162 -6.15 15.90 -4.77
C GLN A 162 -4.83 16.61 -4.96
N ARG A 163 -3.87 15.94 -5.59
CA ARG A 163 -2.54 16.46 -5.88
C ARG A 163 -2.07 16.02 -7.26
N ARG A 164 -1.05 16.69 -7.76
CA ARG A 164 -0.52 16.42 -9.10
C ARG A 164 -0.01 14.98 -9.28
N ALA A 165 0.57 14.40 -8.24
CA ALA A 165 1.11 13.03 -8.30
C ALA A 165 0.00 11.98 -8.31
N CYS A 166 -0.98 12.14 -7.43
CA CYS A 166 -2.16 11.26 -7.32
C CYS A 166 -3.24 11.90 -6.44
N ASP A 167 -4.46 11.39 -6.56
CA ASP A 167 -5.56 11.65 -5.64
C ASP A 167 -5.57 10.56 -4.56
N VAL A 168 -5.79 10.96 -3.31
CA VAL A 168 -5.90 10.05 -2.16
C VAL A 168 -7.25 10.28 -1.48
N ALA A 169 -8.08 9.25 -1.48
CA ALA A 169 -9.32 9.22 -0.70
C ALA A 169 -9.16 8.23 0.45
N TRP A 170 -9.75 8.52 1.60
CA TRP A 170 -9.80 7.61 2.74
C TRP A 170 -11.20 7.51 3.33
N ARG A 171 -11.47 6.40 4.00
CA ARG A 171 -12.72 6.15 4.70
C ARG A 171 -12.51 5.12 5.80
N ILE A 172 -13.13 5.34 6.97
CA ILE A 172 -13.32 4.28 7.96
C ILE A 172 -14.47 3.38 7.45
N LEU A 173 -14.24 2.08 7.51
CA LEU A 173 -15.24 1.05 7.21
C LEU A 173 -15.59 0.35 8.53
N ASP A 174 -16.90 0.16 8.80
CA ASP A 174 -17.46 -0.57 9.94
C ASP A 174 -17.55 -2.07 9.63
#